data_5d248a4226bc06873790f14ccf930359
#
_entry.id   5d248a4226bc06873790f14ccf930359
#
_cell.length_a   1.000
_cell.length_b   1.000
_cell.length_c   1.000
_cell.angle_alpha   90.00
_cell.angle_beta   90.00
_cell.angle_gamma   90.00
#
_symmetry.space_group_name_H-M   'P 1'
#
loop_
_entity.id
_entity.type
_entity.pdbx_description
1 polymer ?
#
loop_
_entity_poly.entity_id
_entity_poly.type
_entity_poly.pdbx_seq_one_letter_code
_entity_poly.pdbx_strand_id
1 'polypeptide(L)'
;NMTMSERTGLYDASNEHDACGVGMIVNIHGNKSHELVDSALKVLENMKHRGAEGADNKTGDGAGIMLQIPHEFILLQGIPVPEKGKYGTGLVFLPKDEKEQAGMLSIMIEEIEREGLNLMHLRNVPVNSSVLGKDALATEPDIKQVFITGVTDAADIDRKLYIIRKRIERRIKHKDFYIVSLSSKNIVYKGMLSSVQVREYFPDTFSTAVRQKSRWIIGIVFQG
;
A
#
# COMPACT_ATOMS: atom_id res chain seq x y z
N ASN A 1 38.27 9.25 33.15
CA ASN A 1 38.66 8.97 31.77
C ASN A 1 37.39 8.79 30.95
N MET A 2 36.91 9.90 30.39
CA MET A 2 35.82 9.88 29.39
C MET A 2 36.45 9.52 28.05
N THR A 3 36.11 8.38 27.49
CA THR A 3 36.45 8.05 26.11
C THR A 3 35.57 8.91 25.20
N MET A 4 36.26 9.80 24.45
CA MET A 4 35.63 10.56 23.36
C MET A 4 35.13 9.53 22.30
N SER A 5 33.81 9.50 22.08
CA SER A 5 33.20 8.86 20.93
C SER A 5 33.73 9.53 19.67
N GLU A 6 34.37 8.77 18.82
CA GLU A 6 34.87 9.23 17.53
C GLU A 6 33.68 9.70 16.65
N ARG A 7 33.55 11.02 16.54
CA ARG A 7 32.68 11.64 15.54
C ARG A 7 33.39 11.53 14.20
N THR A 8 32.92 10.64 13.35
CA THR A 8 33.35 10.53 11.95
C THR A 8 32.41 11.35 11.06
N GLY A 9 32.78 12.60 10.78
CA GLY A 9 32.07 13.47 9.84
C GLY A 9 30.72 14.00 10.38
N LEU A 10 29.69 14.02 9.54
CA LEU A 10 28.31 14.44 9.87
C LEU A 10 27.47 13.33 10.49
N TYR A 11 28.05 12.16 10.70
CA TYR A 11 27.36 11.00 11.29
C TYR A 11 27.33 11.12 12.82
N ASP A 12 26.13 11.07 13.39
CA ASP A 12 25.88 11.01 14.82
C ASP A 12 24.94 9.82 15.10
N ALA A 13 25.49 8.78 15.74
CA ALA A 13 24.75 7.56 16.05
C ALA A 13 23.52 7.79 16.95
N SER A 14 23.46 8.92 17.67
CA SER A 14 22.29 9.29 18.48
C SER A 14 21.09 9.74 17.64
N ASN A 15 21.31 10.04 16.36
CA ASN A 15 20.25 10.42 15.40
C ASN A 15 19.75 9.22 14.57
N GLU A 16 20.30 8.03 14.76
CA GLU A 16 19.79 6.81 14.13
C GLU A 16 18.59 6.27 14.90
N HIS A 17 17.42 6.87 14.66
CA HIS A 17 16.16 6.38 15.21
C HIS A 17 15.32 5.61 14.20
N ASP A 18 15.69 5.62 12.91
CA ASP A 18 14.88 5.05 11.83
C ASP A 18 15.70 4.08 10.97
N ALA A 19 15.53 2.80 11.20
CA ALA A 19 16.11 1.75 10.36
C ALA A 19 15.11 1.34 9.25
N CYS A 20 15.04 2.12 8.16
CA CYS A 20 14.26 1.72 6.99
C CYS A 20 14.97 0.63 6.18
N GLY A 21 14.27 -0.45 5.89
CA GLY A 21 14.74 -1.50 5.00
C GLY A 21 13.94 -1.52 3.70
N VAL A 22 14.62 -1.47 2.56
CA VAL A 22 14.00 -1.57 1.23
C VAL A 22 14.61 -2.75 0.48
N GLY A 23 13.77 -3.64 -0.05
CA GLY A 23 14.16 -4.74 -0.93
C GLY A 23 13.40 -4.68 -2.23
N MET A 24 14.05 -5.00 -3.34
CA MET A 24 13.44 -5.02 -4.67
C MET A 24 13.78 -6.33 -5.38
N ILE A 25 12.75 -6.97 -5.94
CA ILE A 25 12.91 -8.13 -6.81
C ILE A 25 12.21 -7.84 -8.14
N VAL A 26 12.95 -7.99 -9.23
CA VAL A 26 12.45 -7.74 -10.59
C VAL A 26 12.78 -8.94 -11.48
N ASN A 27 11.79 -9.41 -12.23
CA ASN A 27 12.06 -10.37 -13.32
C ASN A 27 12.36 -9.60 -14.60
N ILE A 28 13.65 -9.58 -14.97
CA ILE A 28 14.13 -8.85 -16.17
C ILE A 28 13.61 -9.44 -17.49
N HIS A 29 13.19 -10.70 -17.50
CA HIS A 29 12.61 -11.34 -18.68
C HIS A 29 11.10 -11.14 -18.80
N GLY A 30 10.47 -10.48 -17.85
CA GLY A 30 9.02 -10.19 -17.87
C GLY A 30 8.14 -11.43 -17.73
N ASN A 31 8.69 -12.57 -17.37
CA ASN A 31 7.93 -13.80 -17.16
C ASN A 31 7.08 -13.69 -15.89
N LYS A 32 5.84 -14.13 -15.98
CA LYS A 32 4.94 -14.22 -14.83
C LYS A 32 5.49 -15.32 -13.91
N SER A 33 5.84 -15.00 -12.68
CA SER A 33 6.38 -15.95 -11.74
C SER A 33 5.70 -15.84 -10.38
N HIS A 34 5.11 -16.94 -9.96
CA HIS A 34 4.64 -17.15 -8.59
C HIS A 34 5.78 -16.98 -7.56
N GLU A 35 6.98 -17.43 -7.94
CA GLU A 35 8.17 -17.37 -7.10
C GLU A 35 8.61 -15.94 -6.79
N LEU A 36 8.25 -14.98 -7.64
CA LEU A 36 8.69 -13.61 -7.48
C LEU A 36 8.00 -12.92 -6.28
N VAL A 37 6.68 -13.14 -6.10
CA VAL A 37 5.94 -12.63 -4.94
C VAL A 37 6.43 -13.29 -3.66
N ASP A 38 6.58 -14.60 -3.69
CA ASP A 38 7.09 -15.35 -2.53
C ASP A 38 8.52 -14.92 -2.18
N SER A 39 9.35 -14.67 -3.18
CA SER A 39 10.71 -14.16 -2.98
C SER A 39 10.72 -12.74 -2.41
N ALA A 40 9.85 -11.85 -2.89
CA ALA A 40 9.70 -10.50 -2.36
C ALA A 40 9.23 -10.50 -0.90
N LEU A 41 8.23 -11.33 -0.58
CA LEU A 41 7.78 -11.52 0.80
C LEU A 41 8.85 -12.15 1.69
N LYS A 42 9.66 -13.06 1.14
CA LYS A 42 10.79 -13.66 1.86
C LYS A 42 11.91 -12.67 2.14
N VAL A 43 12.19 -11.76 1.18
CA VAL A 43 13.12 -10.64 1.43
C VAL A 43 12.57 -9.75 2.54
N LEU A 44 11.28 -9.45 2.52
CA LEU A 44 10.60 -8.68 3.56
C LEU A 44 10.71 -9.38 4.93
N GLU A 45 10.43 -10.67 4.99
CA GLU A 45 10.54 -11.49 6.20
C GLU A 45 11.98 -11.53 6.76
N ASN A 46 12.99 -11.60 5.87
CA ASN A 46 14.40 -11.58 6.26
C ASN A 46 14.87 -10.22 6.80
N MET A 47 14.11 -9.17 6.58
CA MET A 47 14.41 -7.82 7.11
C MET A 47 13.88 -7.59 8.53
N LYS A 48 13.26 -8.61 9.15
CA LYS A 48 12.72 -8.55 10.52
C LYS A 48 13.73 -8.00 11.56
N HIS A 49 15.03 -8.25 11.37
CA HIS A 49 16.07 -7.76 12.27
C HIS A 49 16.34 -6.24 12.21
N ARG A 50 15.70 -5.53 11.30
CA ARG A 50 15.87 -4.09 11.10
C ARG A 50 14.65 -3.27 11.56
N GLY A 51 13.64 -3.89 12.18
CA GLY A 51 12.44 -3.27 12.65
C GLY A 51 12.31 -3.28 14.16
N ALA A 52 11.80 -2.21 14.73
CA ALA A 52 11.34 -2.18 16.09
C ALA A 52 9.99 -2.92 16.20
N GLU A 53 9.80 -3.64 17.29
CA GLU A 53 8.51 -4.21 17.68
C GLU A 53 7.93 -3.31 18.78
N GLY A 54 6.62 -3.02 18.70
CA GLY A 54 5.92 -2.27 19.73
C GLY A 54 5.97 -2.97 21.10
N ALA A 55 5.55 -2.27 22.14
CA ALA A 55 5.57 -2.77 23.52
C ALA A 55 4.76 -4.06 23.72
N ASP A 56 3.85 -4.39 22.80
CA ASP A 56 3.05 -5.63 22.81
C ASP A 56 3.75 -6.78 22.05
N ASN A 57 4.97 -6.59 21.56
CA ASN A 57 5.76 -7.54 20.75
C ASN A 57 5.03 -8.10 19.51
N LYS A 58 3.96 -7.42 19.07
CA LYS A 58 3.15 -7.82 17.92
C LYS A 58 2.86 -6.66 16.96
N THR A 59 2.79 -5.43 17.47
CA THR A 59 2.61 -4.25 16.64
C THR A 59 3.93 -3.90 15.97
N GLY A 60 3.98 -3.91 14.64
CA GLY A 60 5.14 -3.47 13.86
C GLY A 60 5.09 -1.98 13.55
N ASP A 61 6.23 -1.37 13.31
CA ASP A 61 6.38 0.07 12.99
C ASP A 61 5.83 0.43 11.60
N GLY A 62 5.63 -0.56 10.78
CA GLY A 62 5.06 -0.44 9.46
C GLY A 62 5.78 -1.29 8.44
N ALA A 63 5.03 -2.06 7.69
CA ALA A 63 5.55 -2.86 6.58
C ALA A 63 4.55 -2.91 5.43
N GLY A 64 5.04 -3.13 4.23
CA GLY A 64 4.19 -3.21 3.06
C GLY A 64 4.89 -3.81 1.85
N ILE A 65 4.09 -4.05 0.82
CA ILE A 65 4.54 -4.56 -0.47
C ILE A 65 3.89 -3.73 -1.59
N MET A 66 4.68 -3.38 -2.59
CA MET A 66 4.20 -2.78 -3.83
C MET A 66 4.19 -3.85 -4.93
N LEU A 67 3.07 -3.96 -5.62
CA LEU A 67 2.87 -4.89 -6.71
C LEU A 67 2.46 -4.13 -7.97
N GLN A 68 2.77 -4.69 -9.13
CA GLN A 68 2.07 -4.27 -10.33
C GLN A 68 0.57 -4.61 -10.19
N ILE A 69 -0.31 -3.73 -10.71
CA ILE A 69 -1.75 -3.95 -10.64
C ILE A 69 -2.08 -5.34 -11.21
N PRO A 70 -2.68 -6.24 -10.41
CA PRO A 70 -3.03 -7.58 -10.83
C PRO A 70 -4.35 -7.56 -11.62
N HIS A 71 -4.32 -7.05 -12.84
CA HIS A 71 -5.49 -6.80 -13.69
C HIS A 71 -6.42 -8.01 -13.83
N GLU A 72 -5.86 -9.17 -14.10
CA GLU A 72 -6.65 -10.40 -14.25
C GLU A 72 -7.32 -10.84 -12.94
N PHE A 73 -6.65 -10.63 -11.80
CA PHE A 73 -7.26 -10.89 -10.51
C PHE A 73 -8.46 -9.98 -10.27
N ILE A 74 -8.35 -8.70 -10.63
CA ILE A 74 -9.44 -7.73 -10.51
C ILE A 74 -10.64 -8.16 -11.34
N LEU A 75 -10.43 -8.59 -12.59
CA LEU A 75 -11.48 -9.13 -13.45
C LEU A 75 -12.13 -10.40 -12.85
N LEU A 76 -11.32 -11.28 -12.25
CA LEU A 76 -11.82 -12.48 -11.57
C LEU A 76 -12.66 -12.17 -10.32
N GLN A 77 -12.46 -10.99 -9.71
CA GLN A 77 -13.32 -10.49 -8.63
C GLN A 77 -14.67 -9.93 -9.15
N GLY A 78 -14.94 -10.00 -10.45
CA GLY A 78 -16.16 -9.48 -11.06
C GLY A 78 -16.17 -7.95 -11.23
N ILE A 79 -15.04 -7.29 -11.13
CA ILE A 79 -14.91 -5.84 -11.29
C ILE A 79 -14.58 -5.54 -12.76
N PRO A 80 -15.51 -4.93 -13.54
CA PRO A 80 -15.38 -4.76 -14.98
C PRO A 80 -14.48 -3.56 -15.34
N VAL A 81 -13.23 -3.59 -14.90
CA VAL A 81 -12.26 -2.53 -15.22
C VAL A 81 -11.96 -2.47 -16.73
N PRO A 82 -11.68 -1.28 -17.27
CA PRO A 82 -11.18 -1.11 -18.64
C PRO A 82 -9.84 -1.83 -18.86
N GLU A 83 -9.32 -1.75 -20.05
CA GLU A 83 -8.00 -2.27 -20.39
C GLU A 83 -6.92 -1.77 -19.43
N LYS A 84 -5.91 -2.60 -19.22
CA LYS A 84 -4.76 -2.26 -18.39
C LYS A 84 -4.13 -0.93 -18.82
N GLY A 85 -3.88 -0.04 -17.85
CA GLY A 85 -3.36 1.29 -18.07
C GLY A 85 -4.42 2.35 -18.36
N LYS A 86 -5.70 1.97 -18.50
CA LYS A 86 -6.81 2.92 -18.73
C LYS A 86 -7.68 3.15 -17.50
N TYR A 87 -7.25 2.70 -16.34
CA TYR A 87 -7.90 2.98 -15.06
C TYR A 87 -6.85 3.18 -13.96
N GLY A 88 -7.23 3.89 -12.93
CA GLY A 88 -6.46 4.05 -11.71
C GLY A 88 -7.03 3.20 -10.58
N THR A 89 -6.18 2.67 -9.73
CA THR A 89 -6.59 1.98 -8.51
C THR A 89 -5.59 2.22 -7.39
N GLY A 90 -6.04 2.02 -6.17
CA GLY A 90 -5.21 2.10 -4.99
C GLY A 90 -5.99 1.81 -3.72
N LEU A 91 -5.28 1.61 -2.62
CA LEU A 91 -5.89 1.41 -1.32
C LEU A 91 -6.04 2.74 -0.60
N VAL A 92 -7.15 2.88 0.12
CA VAL A 92 -7.46 4.03 0.96
C VAL A 92 -7.84 3.53 2.34
N PHE A 93 -7.22 4.12 3.36
CA PHE A 93 -7.61 3.93 4.75
C PHE A 93 -8.69 4.93 5.10
N LEU A 94 -9.75 4.46 5.71
CA LEU A 94 -10.91 5.23 6.12
C LEU A 94 -11.23 4.95 7.60
N PRO A 95 -11.83 5.89 8.32
CA PRO A 95 -12.35 5.62 9.65
C PRO A 95 -13.46 4.56 9.59
N LYS A 96 -13.65 3.81 10.68
CA LYS A 96 -14.71 2.81 10.78
C LYS A 96 -16.10 3.43 10.98
N ASP A 97 -16.19 4.69 11.39
CA ASP A 97 -17.47 5.41 11.48
C ASP A 97 -18.07 5.64 10.09
N GLU A 98 -19.24 5.08 9.85
CA GLU A 98 -19.91 5.10 8.54
C GLU A 98 -20.24 6.52 8.06
N LYS A 99 -20.60 7.43 8.97
CA LYS A 99 -20.94 8.79 8.62
C LYS A 99 -19.71 9.60 8.20
N GLU A 100 -18.63 9.49 8.96
CA GLU A 100 -17.35 10.10 8.59
C GLU A 100 -16.84 9.55 7.28
N GLN A 101 -16.89 8.23 7.11
CA GLN A 101 -16.48 7.55 5.88
C GLN A 101 -17.29 8.04 4.67
N ALA A 102 -18.62 8.14 4.77
CA ALA A 102 -19.47 8.63 3.70
C ALA A 102 -19.13 10.08 3.31
N GLY A 103 -18.86 10.95 4.28
CA GLY A 103 -18.41 12.32 4.03
C GLY A 103 -17.07 12.37 3.27
N MET A 104 -16.13 11.55 3.64
CA MET A 104 -14.83 11.47 2.96
C MET A 104 -14.94 10.92 1.53
N LEU A 105 -15.76 9.87 1.34
CA LEU A 105 -16.01 9.31 0.01
C LEU A 105 -16.69 10.35 -0.90
N SER A 106 -17.60 11.17 -0.38
CA SER A 106 -18.22 12.27 -1.14
C SER A 106 -17.17 13.27 -1.63
N ILE A 107 -16.23 13.68 -0.78
CA ILE A 107 -15.12 14.56 -1.16
C ILE A 107 -14.23 13.90 -2.22
N MET A 108 -13.95 12.62 -2.08
CA MET A 108 -13.14 11.87 -3.07
C MET A 108 -13.84 11.87 -4.43
N ILE A 109 -15.13 11.58 -4.48
CA ILE A 109 -15.94 11.58 -5.71
C ILE A 109 -15.90 12.95 -6.37
N GLU A 110 -16.13 14.03 -5.62
CA GLU A 110 -16.06 15.40 -6.14
C GLU A 110 -14.73 15.72 -6.81
N GLU A 111 -13.60 15.35 -6.19
CA GLU A 111 -12.28 15.63 -6.76
C GLU A 111 -11.96 14.75 -7.98
N ILE A 112 -12.47 13.52 -8.01
CA ILE A 112 -12.35 12.62 -9.16
C ILE A 112 -13.14 13.19 -10.34
N GLU A 113 -14.39 13.58 -10.12
CA GLU A 113 -15.27 14.15 -11.14
C GLU A 113 -14.75 15.50 -11.65
N ARG A 114 -14.13 16.28 -10.79
CA ARG A 114 -13.49 17.56 -11.17
C ARG A 114 -12.35 17.39 -12.20
N GLU A 115 -11.68 16.24 -12.21
CA GLU A 115 -10.70 15.89 -13.23
C GLU A 115 -11.31 15.21 -14.46
N GLY A 116 -12.64 15.13 -14.53
CA GLY A 116 -13.35 14.50 -15.65
C GLY A 116 -13.32 12.97 -15.61
N LEU A 117 -13.05 12.39 -14.44
CA LEU A 117 -13.02 10.95 -14.21
C LEU A 117 -14.19 10.51 -13.34
N ASN A 118 -14.35 9.20 -13.15
CA ASN A 118 -15.44 8.63 -12.37
C ASN A 118 -14.90 7.59 -11.38
N LEU A 119 -15.43 7.59 -10.16
CA LEU A 119 -15.27 6.46 -9.25
C LEU A 119 -16.21 5.32 -9.71
N MET A 120 -15.64 4.34 -10.42
CA MET A 120 -16.40 3.24 -10.99
C MET A 120 -16.80 2.20 -9.95
N HIS A 121 -15.91 1.88 -9.02
CA HIS A 121 -16.12 0.81 -8.05
C HIS A 121 -15.33 1.07 -6.77
N LEU A 122 -15.90 0.60 -5.66
CA LEU A 122 -15.29 0.61 -4.33
C LEU A 122 -15.35 -0.80 -3.75
N ARG A 123 -14.19 -1.42 -3.56
CA ARG A 123 -14.06 -2.79 -3.05
C ARG A 123 -13.61 -2.77 -1.61
N ASN A 124 -14.24 -3.58 -0.76
CA ASN A 124 -13.69 -3.87 0.56
C ASN A 124 -12.45 -4.75 0.40
N VAL A 125 -11.32 -4.32 0.96
CA VAL A 125 -10.10 -5.13 0.95
C VAL A 125 -10.19 -6.15 2.09
N PRO A 126 -10.11 -7.46 1.79
CA PRO A 126 -10.12 -8.47 2.84
C PRO A 126 -8.84 -8.39 3.66
N VAL A 127 -8.99 -8.43 4.98
CA VAL A 127 -7.90 -8.41 5.93
C VAL A 127 -8.10 -9.47 7.02
N ASN A 128 -7.00 -9.98 7.55
CA ASN A 128 -7.01 -10.87 8.70
C ASN A 128 -6.56 -10.11 9.96
N SER A 129 -7.50 -9.51 10.66
CA SER A 129 -7.24 -8.69 11.86
C SER A 129 -6.70 -9.52 13.03
N SER A 130 -6.84 -10.86 13.01
CA SER A 130 -6.38 -11.73 14.11
C SER A 130 -4.86 -11.75 14.29
N VAL A 131 -4.10 -11.35 13.26
CA VAL A 131 -2.63 -11.31 13.31
C VAL A 131 -2.09 -10.02 13.93
N LEU A 132 -2.95 -9.02 14.16
CA LEU A 132 -2.55 -7.71 14.68
C LEU A 132 -2.26 -7.77 16.19
N GLY A 133 -1.31 -6.94 16.63
CA GLY A 133 -1.15 -6.60 18.04
C GLY A 133 -2.28 -5.68 18.53
N LYS A 134 -2.39 -5.51 19.85
CA LYS A 134 -3.48 -4.73 20.47
C LYS A 134 -3.52 -3.29 19.98
N ASP A 135 -2.37 -2.64 19.84
CA ASP A 135 -2.27 -1.24 19.47
C ASP A 135 -2.63 -1.04 17.99
N ALA A 136 -2.15 -1.94 17.11
CA ALA A 136 -2.51 -1.94 15.70
C ALA A 136 -4.01 -2.23 15.49
N LEU A 137 -4.58 -3.14 16.26
CA LEU A 137 -6.00 -3.48 16.20
C LEU A 137 -6.89 -2.31 16.64
N ALA A 138 -6.48 -1.58 17.68
CA ALA A 138 -7.20 -0.41 18.17
C ALA A 138 -7.29 0.74 17.16
N THR A 139 -6.30 0.82 16.27
CA THR A 139 -6.18 1.87 15.24
C THR A 139 -6.38 1.34 13.82
N GLU A 140 -6.81 0.08 13.68
CA GLU A 140 -7.04 -0.55 12.39
C GLU A 140 -8.09 0.22 11.57
N PRO A 141 -7.74 0.71 10.36
CA PRO A 141 -8.68 1.41 9.50
C PRO A 141 -9.62 0.43 8.78
N ASP A 142 -10.70 0.96 8.22
CA ASP A 142 -11.42 0.29 7.15
C ASP A 142 -10.65 0.50 5.84
N ILE A 143 -10.30 -0.57 5.13
CA ILE A 143 -9.48 -0.52 3.93
C ILE A 143 -10.34 -0.73 2.71
N LYS A 144 -10.43 0.28 1.85
CA LYS A 144 -11.11 0.21 0.57
C LYS A 144 -10.12 0.28 -0.59
N GLN A 145 -10.44 -0.42 -1.66
CA GLN A 145 -9.77 -0.26 -2.93
C GLN A 145 -10.67 0.52 -3.88
N VAL A 146 -10.16 1.63 -4.39
CA VAL A 146 -10.88 2.48 -5.35
C VAL A 146 -10.51 2.12 -6.78
N PHE A 147 -11.47 2.26 -7.69
CA PHE A 147 -11.28 2.09 -9.14
C PHE A 147 -11.80 3.33 -9.85
N ILE A 148 -10.90 4.04 -10.54
CA ILE A 148 -11.16 5.31 -11.21
C ILE A 148 -11.01 5.11 -12.70
N THR A 149 -12.04 5.49 -13.44
CA THR A 149 -12.13 5.32 -14.91
C THR A 149 -12.55 6.62 -15.60
N GLY A 150 -12.71 6.57 -16.91
CA GLY A 150 -13.15 7.72 -17.72
C GLY A 150 -12.00 8.45 -18.40
N VAL A 151 -10.76 7.94 -18.29
CA VAL A 151 -9.63 8.52 -19.00
C VAL A 151 -9.74 8.29 -20.51
N THR A 152 -9.55 9.34 -21.29
CA THR A 152 -9.55 9.29 -22.76
C THR A 152 -8.15 9.08 -23.32
N ASP A 153 -7.13 9.64 -22.67
CA ASP A 153 -5.72 9.45 -23.00
C ASP A 153 -4.99 8.72 -21.86
N ALA A 154 -4.57 7.49 -22.13
CA ALA A 154 -3.87 6.66 -21.14
C ALA A 154 -2.53 7.29 -20.67
N ALA A 155 -1.88 8.13 -21.50
CA ALA A 155 -0.64 8.81 -21.11
C ALA A 155 -0.87 9.87 -20.01
N ASP A 156 -2.07 10.40 -19.89
CA ASP A 156 -2.42 11.47 -18.93
C ASP A 156 -2.94 10.95 -17.57
N ILE A 157 -3.23 9.67 -17.47
CA ILE A 157 -3.93 9.13 -16.30
C ILE A 157 -3.15 9.32 -14.99
N ASP A 158 -1.87 9.00 -14.95
CA ASP A 158 -1.09 9.09 -13.71
C ASP A 158 -0.94 10.54 -13.24
N ARG A 159 -0.86 11.52 -14.16
CA ARG A 159 -0.88 12.94 -13.83
C ARG A 159 -2.22 13.34 -13.18
N LYS A 160 -3.35 12.91 -13.76
CA LYS A 160 -4.68 13.18 -13.20
C LYS A 160 -4.85 12.53 -11.82
N LEU A 161 -4.45 11.29 -11.66
CA LEU A 161 -4.51 10.57 -10.37
C LEU A 161 -3.67 11.28 -9.30
N TYR A 162 -2.49 11.80 -9.66
CA TYR A 162 -1.67 12.59 -8.75
C TYR A 162 -2.36 13.89 -8.31
N ILE A 163 -2.98 14.61 -9.24
CA ILE A 163 -3.74 15.84 -8.93
C ILE A 163 -4.92 15.53 -8.01
N ILE A 164 -5.71 14.50 -8.34
CA ILE A 164 -6.84 14.03 -7.52
C ILE A 164 -6.36 13.73 -6.10
N ARG A 165 -5.32 12.90 -5.95
CA ARG A 165 -4.74 12.56 -4.67
C ARG A 165 -4.38 13.79 -3.86
N LYS A 166 -3.64 14.72 -4.44
CA LYS A 166 -3.19 15.94 -3.75
C LYS A 166 -4.35 16.85 -3.33
N ARG A 167 -5.42 16.94 -4.11
CA ARG A 167 -6.62 17.71 -3.76
C ARG A 167 -7.38 17.05 -2.62
N ILE A 168 -7.57 15.74 -2.66
CA ILE A 168 -8.20 14.98 -1.58
C ILE A 168 -7.41 15.14 -0.28
N GLU A 169 -6.09 14.94 -0.30
CA GLU A 169 -5.20 15.09 0.86
C GLU A 169 -5.22 16.52 1.45
N ARG A 170 -5.50 17.53 0.64
CA ARG A 170 -5.68 18.91 1.13
C ARG A 170 -7.02 19.14 1.82
N ARG A 171 -8.08 18.50 1.35
CA ARG A 171 -9.45 18.68 1.87
C ARG A 171 -9.74 17.80 3.08
N ILE A 172 -9.25 16.58 3.10
CA ILE A 172 -9.47 15.64 4.19
C ILE A 172 -8.28 15.68 5.15
N LYS A 173 -8.49 16.25 6.34
CA LYS A 173 -7.51 16.34 7.43
C LYS A 173 -7.98 15.52 8.62
N HIS A 174 -7.97 14.20 8.45
CA HIS A 174 -8.40 13.25 9.47
C HIS A 174 -7.28 12.24 9.74
N LYS A 175 -7.03 11.93 11.03
CA LYS A 175 -5.94 11.04 11.46
C LYS A 175 -6.04 9.63 10.87
N ASP A 176 -7.27 9.16 10.66
CA ASP A 176 -7.55 7.79 10.18
C ASP A 176 -7.78 7.74 8.66
N PHE A 177 -7.61 8.89 7.97
CA PHE A 177 -7.69 8.95 6.52
C PHE A 177 -6.30 8.94 5.89
N TYR A 178 -6.08 8.01 4.96
CA TYR A 178 -4.80 7.95 4.24
C TYR A 178 -4.97 7.30 2.88
N ILE A 179 -4.46 7.94 1.83
CA ILE A 179 -4.37 7.33 0.50
C ILE A 179 -3.03 6.58 0.43
N VAL A 180 -3.07 5.26 0.49
CA VAL A 180 -1.87 4.42 0.46
C VAL A 180 -1.15 4.54 -0.88
N SER A 181 -1.90 4.38 -1.96
CA SER A 181 -1.43 4.58 -3.34
C SER A 181 -2.60 4.91 -4.24
N LEU A 182 -2.31 5.54 -5.37
CA LEU A 182 -3.27 5.76 -6.44
C LEU A 182 -2.49 5.84 -7.76
N SER A 183 -2.61 4.82 -8.60
CA SER A 183 -1.78 4.67 -9.80
C SER A 183 -2.50 3.83 -10.86
N SER A 184 -2.08 3.97 -12.10
CA SER A 184 -2.47 3.10 -13.22
C SER A 184 -1.54 1.88 -13.38
N LYS A 185 -0.44 1.83 -12.62
CA LYS A 185 0.64 0.84 -12.79
C LYS A 185 0.79 -0.08 -11.59
N ASN A 186 0.77 0.48 -10.38
CA ASN A 186 1.12 -0.22 -9.15
C ASN A 186 0.05 -0.07 -8.08
N ILE A 187 0.00 -1.05 -7.19
CA ILE A 187 -0.80 -1.02 -5.97
C ILE A 187 0.10 -1.32 -4.77
N VAL A 188 -0.13 -0.63 -3.67
CA VAL A 188 0.62 -0.81 -2.43
C VAL A 188 -0.30 -1.37 -1.36
N TYR A 189 0.15 -2.45 -0.72
CA TYR A 189 -0.43 -3.00 0.50
C TYR A 189 0.49 -2.67 1.66
N LYS A 190 0.03 -1.92 2.64
CA LYS A 190 0.82 -1.59 3.83
C LYS A 190 -0.07 -1.40 5.06
N GLY A 191 0.55 -1.45 6.24
CA GLY A 191 -0.11 -1.21 7.52
C GLY A 191 0.90 -1.13 8.66
N MET A 192 0.42 -0.89 9.87
CA MET A 192 1.20 -1.02 11.11
C MET A 192 1.42 -2.52 11.40
N LEU A 193 2.29 -3.12 10.62
CA LEU A 193 2.57 -4.54 10.56
C LEU A 193 4.07 -4.77 10.74
N SER A 194 4.43 -5.90 11.31
CA SER A 194 5.77 -6.42 11.10
C SER A 194 5.91 -7.00 9.69
N SER A 195 7.12 -7.14 9.22
CA SER A 195 7.39 -7.68 7.90
C SER A 195 6.78 -9.07 7.65
N VAL A 196 6.71 -9.90 8.68
CA VAL A 196 6.12 -11.25 8.61
C VAL A 196 4.59 -11.24 8.59
N GLN A 197 3.96 -10.20 9.15
CA GLN A 197 2.50 -10.09 9.21
C GLN A 197 1.86 -9.66 7.89
N VAL A 198 2.59 -8.97 6.99
CA VAL A 198 2.05 -8.47 5.72
C VAL A 198 1.37 -9.58 4.94
N ARG A 199 2.00 -10.73 4.89
CA ARG A 199 1.50 -11.91 4.22
C ARG A 199 0.17 -12.39 4.80
N GLU A 200 0.05 -12.52 6.08
CA GLU A 200 -1.12 -13.06 6.74
C GLU A 200 -2.27 -12.06 6.85
N TYR A 201 -1.92 -10.77 6.96
CA TYR A 201 -2.90 -9.70 7.08
C TYR A 201 -3.64 -9.41 5.78
N PHE A 202 -2.95 -9.49 4.63
CA PHE A 202 -3.54 -9.24 3.31
C PHE A 202 -3.70 -10.53 2.48
N PRO A 203 -4.82 -11.26 2.59
CA PRO A 203 -5.06 -12.47 1.81
C PRO A 203 -4.96 -12.29 0.30
N ASP A 204 -5.26 -11.08 -0.22
CA ASP A 204 -5.12 -10.76 -1.64
C ASP A 204 -3.72 -11.04 -2.16
N THR A 205 -2.68 -10.77 -1.36
CA THR A 205 -1.28 -10.98 -1.75
C THR A 205 -0.92 -12.46 -1.92
N PHE A 206 -1.80 -13.37 -1.45
CA PHE A 206 -1.64 -14.83 -1.53
C PHE A 206 -2.47 -15.49 -2.61
N SER A 207 -3.49 -14.80 -3.12
CA SER A 207 -4.35 -15.39 -4.12
C SER A 207 -3.49 -15.90 -5.28
N THR A 208 -3.68 -17.17 -5.64
CA THR A 208 -2.97 -17.81 -6.76
C THR A 208 -3.12 -16.97 -8.04
N ALA A 209 -4.25 -16.30 -8.22
CA ALA A 209 -4.50 -15.42 -9.34
C ALA A 209 -3.63 -14.16 -9.34
N VAL A 210 -3.39 -13.55 -8.17
CA VAL A 210 -2.44 -12.43 -8.03
C VAL A 210 -1.03 -12.92 -8.35
N ARG A 211 -0.64 -14.06 -7.80
CA ARG A 211 0.69 -14.62 -7.95
C ARG A 211 1.00 -15.07 -9.38
N GLN A 212 0.08 -15.74 -10.05
CA GLN A 212 0.30 -16.30 -11.39
C GLN A 212 0.25 -15.27 -12.52
N LYS A 213 -0.40 -14.12 -12.30
CA LYS A 213 -0.70 -13.17 -13.37
C LYS A 213 -0.07 -11.79 -13.22
N SER A 214 0.72 -11.57 -12.19
CA SER A 214 1.52 -10.34 -12.03
C SER A 214 2.85 -10.47 -12.74
N ARG A 215 3.13 -9.56 -13.68
CA ARG A 215 4.37 -9.60 -14.50
C ARG A 215 5.59 -9.04 -13.78
N TRP A 216 5.38 -8.14 -12.83
CA TRP A 216 6.45 -7.42 -12.14
C TRP A 216 6.06 -7.27 -10.69
N ILE A 217 6.97 -7.55 -9.81
CA ILE A 217 6.81 -7.27 -8.41
C ILE A 217 8.00 -6.46 -7.98
N ILE A 218 7.72 -5.24 -7.56
CA ILE A 218 8.65 -4.45 -6.80
C ILE A 218 8.20 -4.59 -5.35
N GLY A 219 8.91 -5.38 -4.59
CA GLY A 219 8.76 -5.39 -3.13
C GLY A 219 9.47 -4.15 -2.59
N ILE A 220 8.74 -3.17 -2.13
CA ILE A 220 9.28 -2.09 -1.32
C ILE A 220 8.81 -2.35 0.09
N VAL A 221 9.76 -2.59 0.95
CA VAL A 221 9.54 -2.73 2.37
C VAL A 221 9.78 -1.38 2.99
N PHE A 222 8.74 -0.83 3.58
CA PHE A 222 8.90 0.29 4.48
C PHE A 222 8.92 -0.27 5.89
N GLN A 223 9.97 0.01 6.60
CA GLN A 223 10.06 -0.18 8.02
C GLN A 223 10.56 1.16 8.57
N GLY A 224 9.70 1.87 9.25
CA GLY A 224 9.98 3.15 9.85
C GLY A 224 9.90 3.09 11.36
#